data_2834fb5458fca2b892e727c1d653e579
#
_entry.id   2834fb5458fca2b892e727c1d653e579
#
_cell.length_a   1.000
_cell.length_b   1.000
_cell.length_c   1.000
_cell.angle_alpha   90.00
_cell.angle_beta   90.00
_cell.angle_gamma   90.00
#
_symmetry.space_group_name_H-M   'P 1'
#
loop_
_entity.id
_entity.type
_entity.pdbx_description
1 polymer ?
#
loop_
_entity_poly.entity_id
_entity_poly.type
_entity_poly.pdbx_seq_one_letter_code
_entity_poly.pdbx_strand_id
1 'polypeptide(L)'
;PRDRVIEHQCGRGTNLGSMTSPAERYAAARRRAADAAANPALTAFAAGLDFDLDPFQRDACRALERGVGVLVCAPTGAGKTVVGEFAVHLALGAGPSKCFYTTPIKALSNQKYHDLVDRHGEANVGLLTGDNSINGDAPVVVMTTEVLRNMLYAGSAALDGLAYVVMDEVHYLADRFRGAVWEEVIIHLPASVTLVSLSATVSNAEEFADWLVTVRGETEVVVSEHRPVPLWQHMLVGRRMFDLFHDAEAAQKHDVHPELLRHTRELLRRVESDGRGHGARGHRRFAPARPEVVDRLDREGLLPAILFVFSRAGADAAVQQCLTAGLRLTGPEERTEIRTLVEERTSAIAAEDRNILGYWEWLDGLERGLAAHHAGMLPAFKEVVEELFVRGLVKAVFATETLALGINMPARCVVLERLVKFNGEAHVDLTPGEYTQLTGRAGRRGIDVEGHAVVIWAPELDPRHVAGLASTRTYPLRSSF
;
A
#
# COMPACT_ATOMS: atom_id res chain seq x y z
N PRO A 1 -15.44 23.58 -27.57
CA PRO A 1 -16.20 24.25 -26.58
C PRO A 1 -17.59 23.61 -26.50
N ARG A 2 -17.80 22.76 -25.55
CA ARG A 2 -19.11 22.27 -25.11
C ARG A 2 -19.00 22.05 -23.61
N ASP A 3 -19.53 23.07 -22.91
CA ASP A 3 -19.85 23.01 -21.49
C ASP A 3 -20.77 21.81 -21.24
N ARG A 4 -20.26 20.82 -20.50
CA ARG A 4 -21.08 19.84 -19.78
C ARG A 4 -21.02 20.19 -18.33
N VAL A 5 -22.00 20.91 -17.86
CA VAL A 5 -22.37 21.02 -16.47
C VAL A 5 -22.75 19.60 -16.02
N ILE A 6 -21.89 18.96 -15.26
CA ILE A 6 -22.21 17.74 -14.52
C ILE A 6 -22.60 18.21 -13.12
N GLU A 7 -23.90 18.15 -12.82
CA GLU A 7 -24.41 18.30 -11.46
C GLU A 7 -23.84 17.16 -10.60
N HIS A 8 -22.84 17.50 -9.81
CA HIS A 8 -22.36 16.65 -8.73
C HIS A 8 -23.42 16.60 -7.62
N GLN A 9 -24.12 15.47 -7.50
CA GLN A 9 -24.66 15.08 -6.20
C GLN A 9 -23.49 14.68 -5.30
N CYS A 10 -22.85 15.70 -4.75
CA CYS A 10 -21.87 15.57 -3.69
C CYS A 10 -22.61 15.13 -2.43
N GLY A 11 -22.37 13.90 -1.99
CA GLY A 11 -22.76 13.45 -0.65
C GLY A 11 -22.23 14.47 0.35
N ARG A 12 -23.08 14.95 1.22
CA ARG A 12 -22.86 16.03 2.19
C ARG A 12 -21.59 15.80 2.99
N GLY A 13 -20.49 16.35 2.52
CA GLY A 13 -19.40 16.74 3.40
C GLY A 13 -19.98 17.78 4.36
N THR A 14 -19.86 17.53 5.64
CA THR A 14 -20.29 18.45 6.69
C THR A 14 -19.48 19.74 6.57
N ASN A 15 -20.04 20.66 5.81
CA ASN A 15 -19.54 22.02 5.71
C ASN A 15 -19.85 22.70 7.05
N LEU A 16 -18.84 22.82 7.93
CA LEU A 16 -18.89 23.48 9.25
C LEU A 16 -19.13 25.00 9.15
N GLY A 17 -19.56 25.49 7.99
CA GLY A 17 -19.81 26.90 7.71
C GLY A 17 -21.27 27.33 7.70
N SER A 18 -22.28 26.47 7.88
CA SER A 18 -23.70 26.85 7.87
C SER A 18 -24.41 26.50 9.18
N MET A 19 -24.65 27.55 10.00
CA MET A 19 -25.78 27.69 10.92
C MET A 19 -25.99 26.60 11.97
N THR A 20 -24.98 26.25 12.77
CA THR A 20 -25.24 25.61 14.05
C THR A 20 -25.66 26.69 15.07
N SER A 21 -26.79 26.49 15.74
CA SER A 21 -27.24 27.42 16.80
C SER A 21 -26.19 27.54 17.91
N PRO A 22 -26.16 28.63 18.69
CA PRO A 22 -25.27 28.74 19.83
C PRO A 22 -25.39 27.57 20.82
N ALA A 23 -26.60 27.02 20.99
CA ALA A 23 -26.86 25.88 21.83
C ALA A 23 -26.20 24.60 21.30
N GLU A 24 -26.27 24.36 19.96
CA GLU A 24 -25.60 23.21 19.32
C GLU A 24 -24.07 23.32 19.41
N ARG A 25 -23.51 24.53 19.23
CA ARG A 25 -22.06 24.77 19.40
C ARG A 25 -21.61 24.52 20.84
N TYR A 26 -22.39 24.98 21.83
CA TYR A 26 -22.13 24.72 23.24
C TYR A 26 -22.21 23.24 23.57
N ALA A 27 -23.25 22.53 23.10
CA ALA A 27 -23.39 21.10 23.30
C ALA A 27 -22.25 20.30 22.64
N ALA A 28 -21.81 20.70 21.45
CA ALA A 28 -20.67 20.10 20.77
C ALA A 28 -19.36 20.36 21.53
N ALA A 29 -19.13 21.57 22.02
CA ALA A 29 -17.95 21.90 22.84
C ALA A 29 -17.93 21.11 24.15
N ARG A 30 -19.08 20.97 24.83
CA ARG A 30 -19.21 20.13 26.04
C ARG A 30 -18.90 18.67 25.78
N ARG A 31 -19.41 18.10 24.67
CA ARG A 31 -19.11 16.72 24.27
C ARG A 31 -17.62 16.53 23.98
N ARG A 32 -16.98 17.45 23.27
CA ARG A 32 -15.53 17.42 23.01
C ARG A 32 -14.71 17.50 24.30
N ALA A 33 -15.09 18.37 25.23
CA ALA A 33 -14.41 18.47 26.52
C ALA A 33 -14.60 17.20 27.39
N ALA A 34 -15.78 16.60 27.37
CA ALA A 34 -16.03 15.34 28.06
C ALA A 34 -15.25 14.18 27.43
N ASP A 35 -15.20 14.11 26.11
CA ASP A 35 -14.43 13.09 25.37
C ASP A 35 -12.92 13.26 25.63
N ALA A 36 -12.40 14.48 25.62
CA ALA A 36 -11.01 14.77 25.95
C ALA A 36 -10.66 14.40 27.40
N ALA A 37 -11.56 14.62 28.33
CA ALA A 37 -11.36 14.23 29.72
C ALA A 37 -11.42 12.71 29.93
N ALA A 38 -12.23 12.00 29.14
CA ALA A 38 -12.35 10.56 29.18
C ALA A 38 -11.19 9.83 28.48
N ASN A 39 -10.54 10.50 27.50
CA ASN A 39 -9.47 9.93 26.69
C ASN A 39 -8.25 10.88 26.64
N PRO A 40 -7.52 11.07 27.75
CA PRO A 40 -6.43 12.03 27.84
C PRO A 40 -5.23 11.67 26.97
N ALA A 41 -4.87 10.37 26.84
CA ALA A 41 -3.75 9.94 26.00
C ALA A 41 -4.06 10.12 24.52
N LEU A 42 -5.28 9.80 24.08
CA LEU A 42 -5.73 10.05 22.71
C LEU A 42 -5.73 11.56 22.40
N THR A 43 -6.17 12.37 23.36
CA THR A 43 -6.17 13.84 23.19
C THR A 43 -4.76 14.39 23.02
N ALA A 44 -3.82 13.92 23.83
CA ALA A 44 -2.40 14.32 23.75
C ALA A 44 -1.78 13.86 22.42
N PHE A 45 -2.05 12.62 22.02
CA PHE A 45 -1.57 12.06 20.75
C PHE A 45 -2.11 12.85 19.55
N ALA A 46 -3.43 13.09 19.50
CA ALA A 46 -4.07 13.83 18.42
C ALA A 46 -3.57 15.28 18.30
N ALA A 47 -3.22 15.93 19.42
CA ALA A 47 -2.64 17.28 19.41
C ALA A 47 -1.25 17.33 18.74
N GLY A 48 -0.54 16.21 18.65
CA GLY A 48 0.76 16.10 17.97
C GLY A 48 0.66 15.72 16.49
N LEU A 49 -0.55 15.60 15.92
CA LEU A 49 -0.76 15.28 14.51
C LEU A 49 -1.11 16.53 13.71
N ASP A 50 -0.64 16.60 12.46
CA ASP A 50 -0.94 17.66 11.50
C ASP A 50 -2.30 17.49 10.79
N PHE A 51 -3.07 16.46 11.17
CA PHE A 51 -4.35 16.12 10.56
C PHE A 51 -5.35 15.60 11.60
N ASP A 52 -6.63 15.72 11.28
CA ASP A 52 -7.69 15.15 12.10
C ASP A 52 -7.80 13.63 11.93
N LEU A 53 -7.97 12.92 13.05
CA LEU A 53 -8.22 11.47 13.02
C LEU A 53 -9.59 11.17 12.39
N ASP A 54 -9.65 10.13 11.58
CA ASP A 54 -10.89 9.57 11.06
C ASP A 54 -11.70 8.89 12.19
N PRO A 55 -13.03 8.76 12.05
CA PRO A 55 -13.87 8.12 13.07
C PRO A 55 -13.35 6.74 13.49
N PHE A 56 -13.00 5.87 12.53
CA PHE A 56 -12.51 4.53 12.82
C PHE A 56 -11.17 4.54 13.60
N GLN A 57 -10.30 5.50 13.31
CA GLN A 57 -9.03 5.67 14.04
C GLN A 57 -9.30 6.09 15.50
N ARG A 58 -10.23 7.02 15.71
CA ARG A 58 -10.61 7.46 17.05
C ARG A 58 -11.23 6.34 17.87
N ASP A 59 -12.11 5.55 17.27
CA ASP A 59 -12.78 4.45 17.96
C ASP A 59 -11.77 3.36 18.36
N ALA A 60 -10.87 2.96 17.47
CA ALA A 60 -9.80 2.03 17.76
C ALA A 60 -8.84 2.56 18.86
N CYS A 61 -8.44 3.83 18.79
CA CYS A 61 -7.58 4.44 19.82
C CYS A 61 -8.26 4.51 21.18
N ARG A 62 -9.57 4.82 21.25
CA ARG A 62 -10.33 4.79 22.51
C ARG A 62 -10.38 3.40 23.12
N ALA A 63 -10.53 2.35 22.31
CA ALA A 63 -10.48 0.98 22.79
C ALA A 63 -9.12 0.65 23.42
N LEU A 64 -8.02 1.00 22.71
CA LEU A 64 -6.66 0.82 23.21
C LEU A 64 -6.39 1.58 24.51
N GLU A 65 -6.88 2.81 24.64
CA GLU A 65 -6.73 3.60 25.88
C GLU A 65 -7.45 2.95 27.07
N ARG A 66 -8.52 2.21 26.82
CA ARG A 66 -9.21 1.38 27.85
C ARG A 66 -8.49 0.06 28.14
N GLY A 67 -7.39 -0.25 27.44
CA GLY A 67 -6.67 -1.52 27.58
C GLY A 67 -7.29 -2.69 26.80
N VAL A 68 -8.23 -2.41 25.89
CA VAL A 68 -8.90 -3.41 25.06
C VAL A 68 -8.12 -3.62 23.76
N GLY A 69 -7.90 -4.88 23.35
CA GLY A 69 -7.31 -5.20 22.05
C GLY A 69 -8.18 -4.74 20.89
N VAL A 70 -7.57 -4.51 19.73
CA VAL A 70 -8.33 -4.04 18.54
C VAL A 70 -8.01 -4.84 17.30
N LEU A 71 -9.03 -5.07 16.48
CA LEU A 71 -8.91 -5.47 15.08
C LEU A 71 -9.42 -4.33 14.19
N VAL A 72 -8.53 -3.73 13.44
CA VAL A 72 -8.86 -2.64 12.52
C VAL A 72 -8.83 -3.15 11.09
N CYS A 73 -9.98 -3.21 10.43
CA CYS A 73 -10.13 -3.58 9.03
C CYS A 73 -10.48 -2.34 8.20
N ALA A 74 -9.55 -1.86 7.40
CA ALA A 74 -9.77 -0.69 6.55
C ALA A 74 -8.95 -0.78 5.25
N PRO A 75 -9.36 -0.09 4.16
CA PRO A 75 -8.65 -0.13 2.88
C PRO A 75 -7.17 0.29 3.01
N THR A 76 -6.34 -0.18 2.08
CA THR A 76 -4.97 0.30 1.95
C THR A 76 -4.98 1.82 1.71
N GLY A 77 -4.10 2.55 2.39
CA GLY A 77 -4.07 4.02 2.33
C GLY A 77 -5.09 4.74 3.22
N ALA A 78 -5.96 4.03 3.96
CA ALA A 78 -6.89 4.66 4.91
C ALA A 78 -6.22 5.22 6.17
N GLY A 79 -4.92 4.90 6.43
CA GLY A 79 -4.19 5.41 7.59
C GLY A 79 -4.35 4.54 8.85
N LYS A 80 -4.50 3.23 8.70
CA LYS A 80 -4.52 2.26 9.82
C LYS A 80 -3.31 2.36 10.74
N THR A 81 -2.15 2.65 10.17
CA THR A 81 -0.86 2.77 10.86
C THR A 81 -0.91 3.72 12.07
N VAL A 82 -1.75 4.76 12.01
CA VAL A 82 -1.95 5.71 13.11
C VAL A 82 -2.41 5.03 14.41
N VAL A 83 -3.22 3.97 14.30
CA VAL A 83 -3.66 3.19 15.47
C VAL A 83 -2.49 2.41 16.08
N GLY A 84 -1.60 1.84 15.26
CA GLY A 84 -0.37 1.23 15.73
C GLY A 84 0.59 2.24 16.38
N GLU A 85 0.69 3.45 15.82
CA GLU A 85 1.49 4.53 16.41
C GLU A 85 0.91 5.03 17.74
N PHE A 86 -0.41 4.97 17.90
CA PHE A 86 -1.04 5.28 19.19
C PHE A 86 -0.67 4.23 20.25
N ALA A 87 -0.58 2.94 19.91
CA ALA A 87 -0.08 1.92 20.84
C ALA A 87 1.37 2.18 21.27
N VAL A 88 2.23 2.63 20.32
CA VAL A 88 3.59 3.09 20.63
C VAL A 88 3.56 4.28 21.60
N HIS A 89 2.69 5.27 21.36
CA HIS A 89 2.52 6.42 22.23
C HIS A 89 2.10 6.01 23.66
N LEU A 90 1.17 5.07 23.79
CA LEU A 90 0.75 4.54 25.09
C LEU A 90 1.90 3.84 25.81
N ALA A 91 2.67 3.02 25.11
CA ALA A 91 3.81 2.32 25.71
C ALA A 91 4.87 3.31 26.24
N LEU A 92 5.20 4.33 25.45
CA LEU A 92 6.19 5.35 25.87
C LEU A 92 5.70 6.25 27.01
N GLY A 93 4.37 6.43 27.13
CA GLY A 93 3.75 7.23 28.19
C GLY A 93 3.55 6.49 29.51
N ALA A 94 3.54 5.15 29.52
CA ALA A 94 3.17 4.33 30.68
C ALA A 94 4.35 3.91 31.60
N GLY A 95 5.53 4.50 31.46
CA GLY A 95 6.73 4.10 32.22
C GLY A 95 7.50 2.94 31.57
N PRO A 96 8.04 1.96 32.32
CA PRO A 96 8.88 0.91 31.76
C PRO A 96 8.07 -0.15 31.02
N SER A 97 7.37 0.23 29.99
CA SER A 97 6.53 -0.65 29.17
C SER A 97 7.09 -0.71 27.74
N LYS A 98 6.95 -1.87 27.09
CA LYS A 98 7.45 -2.10 25.74
C LYS A 98 6.33 -2.28 24.72
N CYS A 99 6.56 -1.83 23.50
CA CYS A 99 5.74 -2.09 22.34
C CYS A 99 6.55 -2.77 21.24
N PHE A 100 6.11 -3.94 20.78
CA PHE A 100 6.70 -4.57 19.60
C PHE A 100 5.80 -4.29 18.38
N TYR A 101 6.39 -3.72 17.35
CA TYR A 101 5.72 -3.43 16.08
C TYR A 101 6.15 -4.46 15.04
N THR A 102 5.25 -5.39 14.69
CA THR A 102 5.58 -6.45 13.74
C THR A 102 5.07 -6.16 12.35
N THR A 103 5.85 -6.56 11.36
CA THR A 103 5.50 -6.43 9.94
C THR A 103 5.78 -7.75 9.19
N PRO A 104 5.11 -7.99 8.03
CA PRO A 104 5.27 -9.26 7.31
C PRO A 104 6.60 -9.42 6.60
N ILE A 105 7.35 -8.35 6.34
CA ILE A 105 8.61 -8.39 5.58
C ILE A 105 9.63 -7.38 6.09
N LYS A 106 10.92 -7.68 5.92
CA LYS A 106 12.04 -6.84 6.37
C LYS A 106 12.00 -5.40 5.84
N ALA A 107 11.63 -5.22 4.57
CA ALA A 107 11.58 -3.89 3.97
C ALA A 107 10.60 -2.96 4.71
N LEU A 108 9.44 -3.51 5.11
CA LEU A 108 8.47 -2.80 5.96
C LEU A 108 9.00 -2.51 7.35
N SER A 109 9.71 -3.49 7.96
CA SER A 109 10.33 -3.28 9.26
C SER A 109 11.32 -2.12 9.20
N ASN A 110 12.19 -2.09 8.19
CA ASN A 110 13.17 -1.02 8.02
C ASN A 110 12.47 0.35 7.84
N GLN A 111 11.48 0.43 6.96
CA GLN A 111 10.74 1.68 6.74
C GLN A 111 10.05 2.14 8.04
N LYS A 112 9.31 1.25 8.71
CA LYS A 112 8.62 1.60 9.95
C LYS A 112 9.59 1.98 11.07
N TYR A 113 10.77 1.37 11.11
CA TYR A 113 11.84 1.76 12.02
C TYR A 113 12.25 3.21 11.79
N HIS A 114 12.54 3.62 10.55
CA HIS A 114 12.90 5.00 10.24
C HIS A 114 11.75 5.99 10.57
N ASP A 115 10.51 5.68 10.19
CA ASP A 115 9.35 6.50 10.52
C ASP A 115 9.21 6.74 12.03
N LEU A 116 9.44 5.68 12.84
CA LEU A 116 9.34 5.77 14.30
C LEU A 116 10.55 6.45 14.94
N VAL A 117 11.76 6.27 14.38
CA VAL A 117 12.97 6.98 14.81
C VAL A 117 12.82 8.49 14.59
N ASP A 118 12.33 8.90 13.43
CA ASP A 118 12.08 10.31 13.11
C ASP A 118 11.11 10.96 14.10
N ARG A 119 10.13 10.20 14.58
CA ARG A 119 9.11 10.71 15.52
C ARG A 119 9.53 10.61 16.99
N HIS A 120 10.23 9.54 17.39
CA HIS A 120 10.49 9.21 18.79
C HIS A 120 11.96 9.24 19.19
N GLY A 121 12.86 9.36 18.22
CA GLY A 121 14.31 9.36 18.41
C GLY A 121 14.92 7.95 18.50
N GLU A 122 16.20 7.83 18.12
CA GLU A 122 16.95 6.58 18.06
C GLU A 122 17.05 5.85 19.41
N ALA A 123 17.06 6.60 20.53
CA ALA A 123 17.15 6.00 21.84
C ALA A 123 15.92 5.16 22.24
N ASN A 124 14.76 5.49 21.68
CA ASN A 124 13.47 4.87 22.00
C ASN A 124 13.05 3.77 21.04
N VAL A 125 13.72 3.63 19.89
CA VAL A 125 13.31 2.71 18.83
C VAL A 125 14.44 1.76 18.46
N GLY A 126 14.11 0.48 18.36
CA GLY A 126 15.00 -0.58 17.90
C GLY A 126 14.47 -1.30 16.68
N LEU A 127 15.35 -2.04 16.02
CA LEU A 127 15.02 -2.89 14.85
C LEU A 127 15.61 -4.29 15.06
N LEU A 128 14.77 -5.32 14.92
CA LEU A 128 15.17 -6.72 14.90
C LEU A 128 14.63 -7.42 13.66
N THR A 129 15.53 -7.78 12.76
CA THR A 129 15.22 -8.63 11.59
C THR A 129 16.18 -9.81 11.54
N GLY A 130 15.99 -10.76 10.61
CA GLY A 130 16.84 -11.95 10.55
C GLY A 130 18.34 -11.67 10.34
N ASP A 131 18.69 -10.48 9.87
CA ASP A 131 20.06 -10.05 9.52
C ASP A 131 20.46 -8.71 10.16
N ASN A 132 19.55 -8.01 10.85
CA ASN A 132 19.82 -6.70 11.44
C ASN A 132 19.34 -6.65 12.89
N SER A 133 20.20 -6.14 13.79
CA SER A 133 19.87 -5.90 15.20
C SER A 133 20.38 -4.52 15.58
N ILE A 134 19.49 -3.58 15.81
CA ILE A 134 19.78 -2.21 16.24
C ILE A 134 18.94 -1.95 17.48
N ASN A 135 19.59 -1.55 18.60
CA ASN A 135 18.94 -1.17 19.85
C ASN A 135 17.79 -2.12 20.27
N GLY A 136 18.08 -3.43 20.34
CA GLY A 136 17.07 -4.48 20.58
C GLY A 136 16.38 -4.41 21.95
N ASP A 137 16.92 -3.63 22.91
CA ASP A 137 16.34 -3.42 24.24
C ASP A 137 15.50 -2.15 24.35
N ALA A 138 15.33 -1.43 23.24
CA ALA A 138 14.53 -0.21 23.21
C ALA A 138 13.09 -0.44 23.69
N PRO A 139 12.41 0.59 24.25
CA PRO A 139 11.00 0.46 24.62
C PRO A 139 10.08 0.17 23.42
N VAL A 140 10.47 0.56 22.21
CA VAL A 140 9.76 0.23 20.97
C VAL A 140 10.69 -0.55 20.06
N VAL A 141 10.32 -1.77 19.68
CA VAL A 141 11.14 -2.57 18.76
C VAL A 141 10.31 -2.95 17.54
N VAL A 142 10.79 -2.55 16.38
CA VAL A 142 10.23 -2.98 15.10
C VAL A 142 10.86 -4.29 14.66
N MET A 143 10.06 -5.25 14.24
CA MET A 143 10.57 -6.57 13.86
C MET A 143 9.68 -7.26 12.82
N THR A 144 10.19 -8.33 12.21
CA THR A 144 9.32 -9.22 11.44
C THR A 144 8.53 -10.15 12.36
N THR A 145 7.37 -10.60 11.91
CA THR A 145 6.49 -11.49 12.71
C THR A 145 7.20 -12.79 13.08
N GLU A 146 8.05 -13.31 12.20
CA GLU A 146 8.85 -14.52 12.46
C GLU A 146 9.85 -14.33 13.62
N VAL A 147 10.44 -13.15 13.76
CA VAL A 147 11.33 -12.84 14.88
C VAL A 147 10.56 -12.90 16.18
N LEU A 148 9.39 -12.26 16.26
CA LEU A 148 8.55 -12.33 17.46
C LEU A 148 8.14 -13.75 17.80
N ARG A 149 7.71 -14.56 16.82
CA ARG A 149 7.42 -15.98 17.03
C ARG A 149 8.61 -16.73 17.65
N ASN A 150 9.80 -16.54 17.11
CA ASN A 150 11.00 -17.21 17.61
C ASN A 150 11.34 -16.76 19.04
N MET A 151 11.14 -15.49 19.38
CA MET A 151 11.31 -14.96 20.74
C MET A 151 10.31 -15.60 21.73
N LEU A 152 9.05 -15.77 21.32
CA LEU A 152 8.02 -16.42 22.12
C LEU A 152 8.39 -17.89 22.42
N TYR A 153 8.80 -18.64 21.41
CA TYR A 153 9.24 -20.03 21.59
C TYR A 153 10.50 -20.18 22.43
N ALA A 154 11.41 -19.22 22.32
CA ALA A 154 12.65 -19.22 23.11
C ALA A 154 12.45 -18.75 24.58
N GLY A 155 11.26 -18.23 24.92
CA GLY A 155 11.05 -17.59 26.23
C GLY A 155 12.02 -16.44 26.47
N SER A 156 12.25 -15.60 25.46
CA SER A 156 13.25 -14.53 25.50
C SER A 156 12.96 -13.51 26.61
N ALA A 157 13.98 -13.14 27.38
CA ALA A 157 13.90 -12.08 28.39
C ALA A 157 13.53 -10.71 27.80
N ALA A 158 13.70 -10.51 26.50
CA ALA A 158 13.27 -9.28 25.82
C ALA A 158 11.75 -9.08 25.86
N LEU A 159 10.97 -10.14 26.13
CA LEU A 159 9.52 -10.08 26.33
C LEU A 159 9.11 -9.46 27.68
N ASP A 160 10.07 -9.32 28.62
CA ASP A 160 9.78 -8.73 29.92
C ASP A 160 9.38 -7.26 29.76
N GLY A 161 8.24 -6.89 30.34
CA GLY A 161 7.66 -5.55 30.23
C GLY A 161 6.90 -5.29 28.92
N LEU A 162 6.72 -6.30 28.07
CA LEU A 162 5.91 -6.17 26.84
C LEU A 162 4.44 -5.92 27.19
N ALA A 163 3.92 -4.76 26.78
CA ALA A 163 2.54 -4.36 27.04
C ALA A 163 1.70 -4.36 25.75
N TYR A 164 2.29 -4.03 24.61
CA TYR A 164 1.60 -3.93 23.33
C TYR A 164 2.35 -4.69 22.24
N VAL A 165 1.58 -5.36 21.39
CA VAL A 165 2.06 -5.90 20.11
C VAL A 165 1.18 -5.37 19.00
N VAL A 166 1.80 -4.67 18.06
CA VAL A 166 1.15 -4.25 16.82
C VAL A 166 1.48 -5.28 15.75
N MET A 167 0.45 -5.94 15.21
CA MET A 167 0.57 -6.83 14.06
C MET A 167 0.05 -6.10 12.83
N ASP A 168 0.98 -5.50 12.11
CA ASP A 168 0.62 -4.82 10.86
C ASP A 168 0.42 -5.84 9.73
N GLU A 169 -0.54 -5.53 8.86
CA GLU A 169 -0.93 -6.39 7.75
C GLU A 169 -1.32 -7.82 8.19
N VAL A 170 -2.10 -7.94 9.28
CA VAL A 170 -2.47 -9.25 9.86
C VAL A 170 -3.20 -10.18 8.89
N HIS A 171 -3.74 -9.66 7.78
CA HIS A 171 -4.34 -10.47 6.72
C HIS A 171 -3.33 -11.41 6.01
N TYR A 172 -2.02 -11.25 6.23
CA TYR A 172 -0.99 -12.25 5.86
C TYR A 172 -1.18 -13.61 6.55
N LEU A 173 -2.01 -13.69 7.56
CA LEU A 173 -2.48 -14.95 8.13
C LEU A 173 -3.06 -15.89 7.05
N ALA A 174 -3.67 -15.35 5.99
CA ALA A 174 -4.16 -16.12 4.85
C ALA A 174 -3.06 -16.57 3.86
N ASP A 175 -1.80 -16.21 4.05
CA ASP A 175 -0.70 -16.66 3.21
C ASP A 175 -0.43 -18.15 3.40
N ARG A 176 -0.44 -18.91 2.28
CA ARG A 176 -0.34 -20.38 2.28
C ARG A 176 0.94 -20.91 2.95
N PHE A 177 2.04 -20.18 2.85
CA PHE A 177 3.35 -20.64 3.31
C PHE A 177 3.76 -20.05 4.67
N ARG A 178 3.28 -18.87 4.98
CA ARG A 178 3.72 -18.08 6.13
C ARG A 178 2.61 -17.78 7.12
N GLY A 179 1.35 -17.96 6.75
CA GLY A 179 0.18 -17.59 7.54
C GLY A 179 0.17 -18.17 8.96
N ALA A 180 0.60 -19.44 9.11
CA ALA A 180 0.72 -20.09 10.41
C ALA A 180 1.56 -19.30 11.44
N VAL A 181 2.54 -18.52 10.99
CA VAL A 181 3.38 -17.70 11.87
C VAL A 181 2.56 -16.65 12.62
N TRP A 182 1.57 -16.03 11.96
CA TRP A 182 0.68 -15.04 12.59
C TRP A 182 -0.23 -15.69 13.62
N GLU A 183 -0.80 -16.87 13.31
CA GLU A 183 -1.63 -17.63 14.24
C GLU A 183 -0.83 -18.05 15.48
N GLU A 184 0.36 -18.59 15.28
CA GLU A 184 1.28 -18.97 16.36
C GLU A 184 1.60 -17.79 17.30
N VAL A 185 1.92 -16.61 16.73
CA VAL A 185 2.17 -15.40 17.53
C VAL A 185 0.93 -15.03 18.34
N ILE A 186 -0.25 -14.97 17.73
CA ILE A 186 -1.48 -14.59 18.41
C ILE A 186 -1.79 -15.55 19.56
N ILE A 187 -1.62 -16.85 19.36
CA ILE A 187 -1.91 -17.90 20.37
C ILE A 187 -0.89 -17.86 21.53
N HIS A 188 0.39 -17.65 21.24
CA HIS A 188 1.46 -17.75 22.23
C HIS A 188 1.79 -16.44 22.96
N LEU A 189 1.27 -15.30 22.50
CA LEU A 189 1.44 -14.05 23.24
C LEU A 189 0.86 -14.14 24.67
N PRO A 190 1.55 -13.65 25.70
CA PRO A 190 0.99 -13.57 27.06
C PRO A 190 -0.36 -12.85 27.09
N ALA A 191 -1.28 -13.32 27.92
CA ALA A 191 -2.64 -12.72 28.04
C ALA A 191 -2.61 -11.25 28.48
N SER A 192 -1.54 -10.83 29.18
CA SER A 192 -1.34 -9.45 29.62
C SER A 192 -0.99 -8.47 28.50
N VAL A 193 -0.61 -8.97 27.32
CA VAL A 193 -0.19 -8.13 26.18
C VAL A 193 -1.41 -7.72 25.38
N THR A 194 -1.61 -6.44 25.20
CA THR A 194 -2.68 -5.88 24.35
C THR A 194 -2.30 -6.02 22.87
N LEU A 195 -3.16 -6.70 22.10
CA LEU A 195 -2.94 -6.96 20.69
C LEU A 195 -3.61 -5.88 19.82
N VAL A 196 -2.86 -5.30 18.89
CA VAL A 196 -3.32 -4.33 17.89
C VAL A 196 -3.17 -4.95 16.52
N SER A 197 -4.26 -5.46 15.96
CA SER A 197 -4.30 -6.11 14.65
C SER A 197 -4.74 -5.13 13.57
N LEU A 198 -3.87 -4.83 12.60
CA LEU A 198 -4.17 -3.94 11.48
C LEU A 198 -4.30 -4.76 10.19
N SER A 199 -5.45 -4.67 9.53
CA SER A 199 -5.78 -5.48 8.36
C SER A 199 -6.28 -4.62 7.19
N ALA A 200 -6.08 -5.10 5.97
CA ALA A 200 -6.89 -4.67 4.84
C ALA A 200 -8.37 -5.07 5.07
N THR A 201 -9.28 -4.59 4.22
CA THR A 201 -10.68 -5.01 4.27
C THR A 201 -10.81 -6.50 3.93
N VAL A 202 -11.45 -7.26 4.82
CA VAL A 202 -11.67 -8.71 4.69
C VAL A 202 -13.16 -9.02 4.78
N SER A 203 -13.63 -10.06 4.07
CA SER A 203 -15.06 -10.40 4.01
C SER A 203 -15.57 -11.12 5.24
N ASN A 204 -14.69 -11.76 6.01
CA ASN A 204 -15.02 -12.50 7.22
C ASN A 204 -14.38 -11.86 8.47
N ALA A 205 -14.39 -10.52 8.54
CA ALA A 205 -13.85 -9.79 9.68
C ALA A 205 -14.50 -10.22 11.01
N GLU A 206 -15.82 -10.51 11.00
CA GLU A 206 -16.55 -10.96 12.17
C GLU A 206 -16.07 -12.34 12.64
N GLU A 207 -15.93 -13.31 11.73
CA GLU A 207 -15.42 -14.66 12.06
C GLU A 207 -14.00 -14.61 12.63
N PHE A 208 -13.13 -13.79 12.01
CA PHE A 208 -11.77 -13.59 12.52
C PHE A 208 -11.76 -12.88 13.89
N ALA A 209 -12.65 -11.94 14.09
CA ALA A 209 -12.85 -11.26 15.36
C ALA A 209 -13.31 -12.21 16.47
N ASP A 210 -14.28 -13.08 16.18
CA ASP A 210 -14.75 -14.11 17.13
C ASP A 210 -13.62 -15.06 17.55
N TRP A 211 -12.77 -15.43 16.59
CA TRP A 211 -11.57 -16.22 16.89
C TRP A 211 -10.58 -15.43 17.78
N LEU A 212 -10.31 -14.16 17.48
CA LEU A 212 -9.46 -13.31 18.31
C LEU A 212 -10.02 -13.16 19.73
N VAL A 213 -11.32 -12.92 19.87
CA VAL A 213 -11.98 -12.85 21.19
C VAL A 213 -11.83 -14.17 21.96
N THR A 214 -11.96 -15.29 21.27
CA THR A 214 -11.79 -16.62 21.89
C THR A 214 -10.36 -16.84 22.39
N VAL A 215 -9.36 -16.40 21.64
CA VAL A 215 -7.93 -16.64 21.93
C VAL A 215 -7.36 -15.57 22.87
N ARG A 216 -7.77 -14.32 22.68
CA ARG A 216 -7.14 -13.13 23.32
C ARG A 216 -8.02 -12.43 24.36
N GLY A 217 -9.30 -12.79 24.44
CA GLY A 217 -10.29 -12.08 25.25
C GLY A 217 -10.87 -10.86 24.54
N GLU A 218 -11.32 -9.87 25.32
CA GLU A 218 -12.02 -8.70 24.77
C GLU A 218 -11.21 -8.00 23.68
N THR A 219 -11.81 -7.94 22.48
CA THR A 219 -11.20 -7.31 21.30
C THR A 219 -12.27 -6.49 20.59
N GLU A 220 -12.03 -5.19 20.40
CA GLU A 220 -12.94 -4.32 19.67
C GLU A 220 -12.65 -4.39 18.17
N VAL A 221 -13.69 -4.60 17.37
CA VAL A 221 -13.60 -4.72 15.92
C VAL A 221 -14.04 -3.43 15.27
N VAL A 222 -13.13 -2.80 14.56
CA VAL A 222 -13.38 -1.53 13.89
C VAL A 222 -13.24 -1.72 12.39
N VAL A 223 -14.35 -1.65 11.67
CA VAL A 223 -14.38 -1.83 10.21
C VAL A 223 -14.68 -0.51 9.54
N SER A 224 -13.88 -0.16 8.55
CA SER A 224 -14.12 0.99 7.67
C SER A 224 -14.00 0.57 6.22
N GLU A 225 -15.01 0.83 5.43
CA GLU A 225 -14.99 0.63 3.98
C GLU A 225 -14.65 1.91 3.20
N HIS A 226 -14.55 3.02 3.93
CA HIS A 226 -14.27 4.31 3.33
C HIS A 226 -12.86 4.41 2.79
N ARG A 227 -12.74 4.61 1.47
CA ARG A 227 -11.48 4.92 0.82
C ARG A 227 -11.33 6.44 0.70
N PRO A 228 -10.30 7.04 1.34
CA PRO A 228 -10.14 8.51 1.36
C PRO A 228 -9.99 9.14 -0.03
N VAL A 229 -9.35 8.42 -0.96
CA VAL A 229 -9.17 8.85 -2.35
C VAL A 229 -9.91 7.86 -3.25
N PRO A 230 -10.96 8.27 -3.99
CA PRO A 230 -11.69 7.40 -4.91
C PRO A 230 -10.76 6.75 -5.93
N LEU A 231 -11.04 5.51 -6.32
CA LEU A 231 -10.25 4.76 -7.30
C LEU A 231 -11.05 4.52 -8.57
N TRP A 232 -10.58 5.07 -9.66
CA TRP A 232 -11.11 4.83 -10.99
C TRP A 232 -10.42 3.64 -11.66
N GLN A 233 -11.20 2.78 -12.27
CA GLN A 233 -10.73 1.56 -12.92
C GLN A 233 -10.79 1.75 -14.44
N HIS A 234 -9.68 1.48 -15.12
CA HIS A 234 -9.54 1.65 -16.56
C HIS A 234 -8.97 0.42 -17.23
N MET A 235 -9.18 0.33 -18.54
CA MET A 235 -8.56 -0.67 -19.37
C MET A 235 -7.90 -0.01 -20.58
N LEU A 236 -6.62 -0.26 -20.80
CA LEU A 236 -5.87 0.25 -21.93
C LEU A 236 -5.88 -0.79 -23.06
N VAL A 237 -6.64 -0.52 -24.12
CA VAL A 237 -6.79 -1.39 -25.28
C VAL A 237 -6.06 -0.79 -26.49
N GLY A 238 -4.91 -1.34 -26.81
CA GLY A 238 -4.00 -0.73 -27.78
C GLY A 238 -3.59 0.67 -27.32
N ARG A 239 -3.97 1.70 -28.08
CA ARG A 239 -3.67 3.10 -27.74
C ARG A 239 -4.84 3.84 -27.09
N ARG A 240 -5.91 3.17 -26.75
CA ARG A 240 -7.13 3.80 -26.25
C ARG A 240 -7.42 3.37 -24.82
N MET A 241 -7.58 4.33 -23.92
CA MET A 241 -8.01 4.11 -22.56
C MET A 241 -9.52 4.15 -22.48
N PHE A 242 -10.11 3.17 -21.78
CA PHE A 242 -11.54 3.06 -21.53
C PHE A 242 -11.76 2.96 -20.03
N ASP A 243 -12.84 3.56 -19.56
CA ASP A 243 -13.31 3.27 -18.21
C ASP A 243 -13.83 1.84 -18.16
N LEU A 244 -13.50 1.12 -17.07
CA LEU A 244 -13.97 -0.26 -16.89
C LEU A 244 -15.48 -0.29 -16.60
N PHE A 245 -15.98 0.68 -15.86
CA PHE A 245 -17.39 0.87 -15.50
C PHE A 245 -17.86 2.26 -15.97
N HIS A 246 -19.14 2.40 -16.24
CA HIS A 246 -19.69 3.71 -16.65
C HIS A 246 -20.13 4.57 -15.47
N ASP A 247 -20.45 3.95 -14.32
CA ASP A 247 -20.77 4.63 -13.06
C ASP A 247 -20.56 3.71 -11.85
N ALA A 248 -20.84 4.20 -10.65
CA ALA A 248 -20.67 3.47 -9.40
C ALA A 248 -21.66 2.30 -9.24
N GLU A 249 -22.87 2.39 -9.82
CA GLU A 249 -23.86 1.32 -9.78
C GLU A 249 -23.42 0.16 -10.67
N ALA A 250 -22.90 0.44 -11.86
CA ALA A 250 -22.32 -0.55 -12.76
C ALA A 250 -21.13 -1.26 -12.09
N ALA A 251 -20.30 -0.54 -11.37
CA ALA A 251 -19.18 -1.13 -10.60
C ALA A 251 -19.68 -2.11 -9.54
N GLN A 252 -20.78 -1.80 -8.82
CA GLN A 252 -21.38 -2.71 -7.83
C GLN A 252 -21.99 -3.97 -8.46
N LYS A 253 -22.52 -3.84 -9.69
CA LYS A 253 -23.14 -4.94 -10.44
C LYS A 253 -22.15 -5.71 -11.32
N HIS A 254 -20.87 -5.37 -11.30
CA HIS A 254 -19.84 -5.90 -12.20
C HIS A 254 -20.10 -5.66 -13.70
N ASP A 255 -20.90 -4.64 -14.03
CA ASP A 255 -21.27 -4.32 -15.40
C ASP A 255 -20.19 -3.52 -16.10
N VAL A 256 -19.50 -4.17 -17.03
CA VAL A 256 -18.44 -3.57 -17.83
C VAL A 256 -18.99 -2.56 -18.81
N HIS A 257 -18.29 -1.44 -18.99
CA HIS A 257 -18.64 -0.38 -19.93
C HIS A 257 -18.92 -0.95 -21.33
N PRO A 258 -20.11 -0.71 -21.91
CA PRO A 258 -20.52 -1.33 -23.18
C PRO A 258 -19.59 -1.00 -24.37
N GLU A 259 -19.01 0.19 -24.39
CA GLU A 259 -18.06 0.59 -25.43
C GLU A 259 -16.78 -0.22 -25.40
N LEU A 260 -16.24 -0.48 -24.19
CA LEU A 260 -15.09 -1.34 -23.99
C LEU A 260 -15.35 -2.77 -24.53
N LEU A 261 -16.50 -3.36 -24.14
CA LEU A 261 -16.87 -4.70 -24.62
C LEU A 261 -17.05 -4.76 -26.14
N ARG A 262 -17.59 -3.74 -26.75
CA ARG A 262 -17.74 -3.66 -28.21
C ARG A 262 -16.39 -3.57 -28.88
N HIS A 263 -15.53 -2.69 -28.41
CA HIS A 263 -14.21 -2.46 -28.99
C HIS A 263 -13.30 -3.71 -28.88
N THR A 264 -13.27 -4.36 -27.75
CA THR A 264 -12.48 -5.58 -27.56
C THR A 264 -12.98 -6.73 -28.44
N ARG A 265 -14.32 -6.90 -28.60
CA ARG A 265 -14.88 -7.90 -29.51
C ARG A 265 -14.54 -7.64 -30.98
N GLU A 266 -14.55 -6.39 -31.42
CA GLU A 266 -14.16 -6.02 -32.78
C GLU A 266 -12.68 -6.32 -33.04
N LEU A 267 -11.80 -6.05 -32.06
CA LEU A 267 -10.38 -6.41 -32.16
C LEU A 267 -10.17 -7.92 -32.21
N LEU A 268 -10.86 -8.69 -31.36
CA LEU A 268 -10.77 -10.15 -31.36
C LEU A 268 -11.17 -10.74 -32.71
N ARG A 269 -12.28 -10.27 -33.32
CA ARG A 269 -12.70 -10.71 -34.66
C ARG A 269 -11.65 -10.43 -35.73
N ARG A 270 -10.95 -9.29 -35.65
CA ARG A 270 -9.86 -8.98 -36.58
C ARG A 270 -8.66 -9.91 -36.38
N VAL A 271 -8.33 -10.29 -35.14
CA VAL A 271 -7.28 -11.27 -34.85
C VAL A 271 -7.60 -12.63 -35.42
N GLU A 272 -8.84 -13.09 -35.26
CA GLU A 272 -9.33 -14.38 -35.79
C GLU A 272 -9.33 -14.41 -37.33
N SER A 273 -9.73 -13.30 -37.97
CA SER A 273 -9.78 -13.20 -39.43
C SER A 273 -8.40 -13.15 -40.10
N ASP A 274 -7.37 -12.63 -39.41
CA ASP A 274 -6.01 -12.53 -39.94
C ASP A 274 -5.26 -13.91 -39.96
N GLY A 275 -5.88 -15.01 -39.49
CA GLY A 275 -5.42 -16.39 -39.61
C GLY A 275 -4.02 -16.70 -39.04
N ARG A 276 -3.42 -15.78 -38.27
CA ARG A 276 -2.08 -15.92 -37.72
C ARG A 276 -2.15 -16.25 -36.24
N GLY A 277 -1.95 -17.50 -35.98
CA GLY A 277 -2.04 -18.29 -34.78
C GLY A 277 -1.78 -17.64 -33.43
N HIS A 278 -2.47 -18.21 -32.48
CA HIS A 278 -2.33 -18.03 -31.06
C HIS A 278 -0.90 -18.35 -30.60
N GLY A 279 -0.09 -17.32 -30.37
CA GLY A 279 1.28 -17.48 -29.86
C GLY A 279 1.81 -16.15 -29.30
N ALA A 280 2.91 -16.19 -28.57
CA ALA A 280 3.55 -15.03 -27.93
C ALA A 280 3.78 -13.80 -28.84
N ARG A 281 3.74 -13.99 -30.17
CA ARG A 281 3.78 -12.93 -31.19
C ARG A 281 2.46 -12.16 -31.31
N GLY A 282 1.31 -12.79 -31.05
CA GLY A 282 -0.01 -12.12 -31.05
C GLY A 282 -0.14 -11.12 -29.91
N HIS A 283 0.37 -11.44 -28.76
CA HIS A 283 0.34 -10.57 -27.56
C HIS A 283 1.07 -9.23 -27.80
N ARG A 284 2.25 -9.27 -28.42
CA ARG A 284 3.03 -8.07 -28.73
C ARG A 284 2.39 -7.12 -29.75
N ARG A 285 1.40 -7.58 -30.50
CA ARG A 285 0.78 -6.79 -31.57
C ARG A 285 -0.34 -5.87 -31.08
N PHE A 286 -0.92 -6.18 -29.91
CA PHE A 286 -2.08 -5.45 -29.36
C PHE A 286 -1.75 -4.70 -28.07
N ALA A 287 -0.77 -5.15 -27.30
CA ALA A 287 -0.30 -4.39 -26.15
C ALA A 287 0.59 -3.23 -26.63
N PRO A 288 0.35 -1.99 -26.15
CA PRO A 288 1.21 -0.86 -26.46
C PRO A 288 2.62 -1.11 -25.92
N ALA A 289 3.63 -0.51 -26.55
CA ALA A 289 4.97 -0.54 -26.03
C ALA A 289 5.04 0.25 -24.70
N ARG A 290 5.87 -0.20 -23.76
CA ARG A 290 5.98 0.43 -22.44
C ARG A 290 6.26 1.93 -22.49
N PRO A 291 7.15 2.44 -23.37
CA PRO A 291 7.32 3.89 -23.53
C PRO A 291 6.03 4.61 -23.98
N GLU A 292 5.20 3.97 -24.82
CA GLU A 292 3.91 4.54 -25.25
C GLU A 292 2.90 4.59 -24.09
N VAL A 293 2.95 3.61 -23.20
CA VAL A 293 2.11 3.60 -21.97
C VAL A 293 2.50 4.77 -21.08
N VAL A 294 3.80 4.94 -20.78
CA VAL A 294 4.27 6.01 -19.90
C VAL A 294 4.00 7.39 -20.52
N ASP A 295 4.28 7.58 -21.80
CA ASP A 295 3.98 8.82 -22.52
C ASP A 295 2.47 9.15 -22.51
N ARG A 296 1.62 8.11 -22.60
CA ARG A 296 0.17 8.27 -22.47
C ARG A 296 -0.24 8.75 -21.07
N LEU A 297 0.31 8.12 -20.02
CA LEU A 297 0.02 8.50 -18.64
C LEU A 297 0.48 9.94 -18.36
N ASP A 298 1.63 10.35 -18.90
CA ASP A 298 2.14 11.73 -18.77
C ASP A 298 1.18 12.73 -19.41
N ARG A 299 0.77 12.50 -20.67
CA ARG A 299 -0.18 13.38 -21.39
C ARG A 299 -1.55 13.50 -20.72
N GLU A 300 -2.00 12.45 -20.03
CA GLU A 300 -3.27 12.44 -19.31
C GLU A 300 -3.13 12.94 -17.86
N GLY A 301 -1.92 13.34 -17.45
CA GLY A 301 -1.64 13.84 -16.11
C GLY A 301 -1.79 12.78 -15.02
N LEU A 302 -1.54 11.51 -15.35
CA LEU A 302 -1.68 10.35 -14.44
C LEU A 302 -0.38 9.95 -13.76
N LEU A 303 0.70 10.70 -13.94
CA LEU A 303 1.94 10.50 -13.21
C LEU A 303 1.89 11.18 -11.81
N PRO A 304 2.64 10.67 -10.80
CA PRO A 304 3.52 9.52 -10.85
C PRO A 304 2.76 8.19 -10.87
N ALA A 305 3.36 7.21 -11.55
CA ALA A 305 2.74 5.91 -11.75
C ALA A 305 3.66 4.75 -11.34
N ILE A 306 3.06 3.66 -10.84
CA ILE A 306 3.72 2.36 -10.64
C ILE A 306 3.18 1.39 -11.70
N LEU A 307 4.10 0.78 -12.48
CA LEU A 307 3.76 -0.22 -13.50
C LEU A 307 4.22 -1.60 -13.01
N PHE A 308 3.29 -2.46 -12.66
CA PHE A 308 3.59 -3.82 -12.21
C PHE A 308 3.83 -4.77 -13.39
N VAL A 309 5.05 -5.33 -13.45
CA VAL A 309 5.53 -6.16 -14.56
C VAL A 309 5.66 -7.64 -14.16
N PHE A 310 5.67 -7.98 -12.87
CA PHE A 310 5.82 -9.32 -12.28
C PHE A 310 7.08 -10.09 -12.72
N SER A 311 8.12 -9.39 -13.16
CA SER A 311 9.39 -9.97 -13.57
C SER A 311 10.53 -8.97 -13.29
N ARG A 312 11.58 -9.41 -12.58
CA ARG A 312 12.77 -8.59 -12.31
C ARG A 312 13.42 -8.12 -13.61
N ALA A 313 13.80 -9.06 -14.46
CA ALA A 313 14.37 -8.75 -15.77
C ALA A 313 13.41 -7.95 -16.66
N GLY A 314 12.08 -8.14 -16.48
CA GLY A 314 11.06 -7.36 -17.17
C GLY A 314 11.01 -5.91 -16.71
N ALA A 315 11.24 -5.63 -15.42
CA ALA A 315 11.28 -4.28 -14.87
C ALA A 315 12.52 -3.52 -15.38
N ASP A 316 13.70 -4.15 -15.34
CA ASP A 316 14.94 -3.56 -15.88
C ASP A 316 14.82 -3.30 -17.40
N ALA A 317 14.32 -4.28 -18.15
CA ALA A 317 14.10 -4.16 -19.59
C ALA A 317 13.09 -3.04 -19.92
N ALA A 318 12.12 -2.76 -19.05
CA ALA A 318 11.14 -1.69 -19.25
C ALA A 318 11.81 -0.31 -19.17
N VAL A 319 12.67 -0.10 -18.19
CA VAL A 319 13.47 1.13 -18.08
C VAL A 319 14.32 1.30 -19.33
N GLN A 320 15.06 0.26 -19.75
CA GLN A 320 15.90 0.30 -20.95
C GLN A 320 15.12 0.62 -22.23
N GLN A 321 13.92 0.09 -22.39
CA GLN A 321 13.03 0.41 -23.51
C GLN A 321 12.64 1.89 -23.51
N CYS A 322 12.33 2.45 -22.33
CA CYS A 322 12.02 3.88 -22.20
C CYS A 322 13.22 4.78 -22.48
N LEU A 323 14.42 4.40 -21.99
CA LEU A 323 15.67 5.12 -22.28
C LEU A 323 16.00 5.11 -23.77
N THR A 324 15.90 3.95 -24.43
CA THR A 324 16.13 3.76 -25.85
C THR A 324 15.13 4.56 -26.70
N ALA A 325 13.88 4.66 -26.27
CA ALA A 325 12.85 5.49 -26.91
C ALA A 325 13.06 7.00 -26.68
N GLY A 326 14.06 7.40 -25.90
CA GLY A 326 14.36 8.80 -25.61
C GLY A 326 13.39 9.46 -24.62
N LEU A 327 12.59 8.66 -23.88
CA LEU A 327 11.62 9.19 -22.93
C LEU A 327 12.32 9.97 -21.80
N ARG A 328 11.75 11.13 -21.48
CA ARG A 328 12.23 12.00 -20.40
C ARG A 328 11.05 12.71 -19.73
N LEU A 329 10.91 12.51 -18.44
CA LEU A 329 9.81 13.03 -17.62
C LEU A 329 10.26 14.18 -16.69
N THR A 330 11.56 14.49 -16.69
CA THR A 330 12.19 15.45 -15.77
C THR A 330 12.75 16.67 -16.49
N GLY A 331 12.68 17.81 -15.81
CA GLY A 331 13.34 19.05 -16.21
C GLY A 331 14.83 19.11 -15.80
N PRO A 332 15.55 20.16 -16.22
CA PRO A 332 16.99 20.33 -15.87
C PRO A 332 17.26 20.45 -14.36
N GLU A 333 16.39 21.16 -13.64
CA GLU A 333 16.51 21.37 -12.19
C GLU A 333 16.30 20.07 -11.43
N GLU A 334 15.22 19.33 -11.77
CA GLU A 334 14.92 18.02 -11.16
C GLU A 334 16.09 17.03 -11.36
N ARG A 335 16.74 17.04 -12.53
CA ARG A 335 17.92 16.19 -12.80
C ARG A 335 19.09 16.51 -11.90
N THR A 336 19.34 17.80 -11.66
CA THR A 336 20.43 18.22 -10.77
C THR A 336 20.16 17.77 -9.34
N GLU A 337 18.92 17.91 -8.86
CA GLU A 337 18.50 17.46 -7.55
C GLU A 337 18.63 15.93 -7.42
N ILE A 338 18.17 15.17 -8.42
CA ILE A 338 18.31 13.71 -8.46
C ILE A 338 19.78 13.32 -8.35
N ARG A 339 20.65 13.90 -9.16
CA ARG A 339 22.08 13.58 -9.15
C ARG A 339 22.71 13.84 -7.79
N THR A 340 22.46 15.01 -7.19
CA THR A 340 22.98 15.36 -5.87
C THR A 340 22.56 14.36 -4.81
N LEU A 341 21.29 13.99 -4.77
CA LEU A 341 20.78 13.02 -3.81
C LEU A 341 21.38 11.63 -4.03
N VAL A 342 21.46 11.18 -5.28
CA VAL A 342 22.06 9.87 -5.62
C VAL A 342 23.53 9.82 -5.18
N GLU A 343 24.33 10.84 -5.49
CA GLU A 343 25.74 10.91 -5.10
C GLU A 343 25.92 10.89 -3.58
N GLU A 344 25.05 11.59 -2.84
CA GLU A 344 25.06 11.58 -1.38
C GLU A 344 24.74 10.19 -0.81
N ARG A 345 23.63 9.59 -1.25
CA ARG A 345 23.15 8.29 -0.74
C ARG A 345 24.02 7.11 -1.15
N THR A 346 24.77 7.24 -2.24
CA THR A 346 25.65 6.19 -2.75
C THR A 346 27.14 6.47 -2.53
N SER A 347 27.47 7.45 -1.69
CA SER A 347 28.84 7.84 -1.38
C SER A 347 29.73 6.69 -0.86
N ALA A 348 29.11 5.71 -0.17
CA ALA A 348 29.80 4.53 0.34
C ALA A 348 30.16 3.50 -0.76
N ILE A 349 29.63 3.61 -1.98
CA ILE A 349 29.92 2.70 -3.08
C ILE A 349 31.24 3.12 -3.75
N ALA A 350 32.22 2.21 -3.71
CA ALA A 350 33.51 2.45 -4.34
C ALA A 350 33.40 2.74 -5.85
N ALA A 351 34.22 3.65 -6.38
CA ALA A 351 34.15 4.06 -7.78
C ALA A 351 34.36 2.90 -8.76
N GLU A 352 35.19 1.93 -8.41
CA GLU A 352 35.46 0.72 -9.18
C GLU A 352 34.27 -0.23 -9.27
N ASP A 353 33.41 -0.28 -8.22
CA ASP A 353 32.23 -1.14 -8.17
C ASP A 353 31.06 -0.57 -8.98
N ARG A 354 31.02 0.75 -9.21
CA ARG A 354 29.91 1.43 -9.90
C ARG A 354 29.63 0.87 -11.30
N ASN A 355 30.68 0.54 -12.05
CA ASN A 355 30.53 -0.04 -13.39
C ASN A 355 29.94 -1.45 -13.35
N ILE A 356 30.39 -2.28 -12.37
CA ILE A 356 29.93 -3.66 -12.19
C ILE A 356 28.45 -3.69 -11.78
N LEU A 357 28.05 -2.71 -10.97
CA LEU A 357 26.68 -2.59 -10.45
C LEU A 357 25.69 -1.94 -11.43
N GLY A 358 26.13 -1.54 -12.64
CA GLY A 358 25.26 -0.85 -13.61
C GLY A 358 24.81 0.55 -13.15
N TYR A 359 25.61 1.19 -12.29
CA TYR A 359 25.29 2.47 -11.64
C TYR A 359 24.94 3.58 -12.64
N TRP A 360 25.68 3.69 -13.73
CA TRP A 360 25.50 4.79 -14.68
C TRP A 360 24.23 4.68 -15.51
N GLU A 361 23.83 3.46 -15.87
CA GLU A 361 22.55 3.21 -16.55
C GLU A 361 21.37 3.44 -15.62
N TRP A 362 21.51 3.00 -14.36
CA TRP A 362 20.52 3.25 -13.32
C TRP A 362 20.35 4.76 -13.04
N LEU A 363 21.47 5.51 -12.94
CA LEU A 363 21.47 6.96 -12.76
C LEU A 363 20.82 7.69 -13.95
N ASP A 364 21.13 7.30 -15.21
CA ASP A 364 20.49 7.90 -16.39
C ASP A 364 18.97 7.69 -16.38
N GLY A 365 18.53 6.52 -15.93
CA GLY A 365 17.10 6.25 -15.71
C GLY A 365 16.48 7.22 -14.71
N LEU A 366 17.07 7.35 -13.53
CA LEU A 366 16.61 8.25 -12.47
C LEU A 366 16.55 9.71 -12.93
N GLU A 367 17.61 10.20 -13.61
CA GLU A 367 17.68 11.55 -14.14
C GLU A 367 16.61 11.84 -15.20
N ARG A 368 16.03 10.81 -15.82
CA ARG A 368 14.87 10.91 -16.72
C ARG A 368 13.53 10.67 -16.04
N GLY A 369 13.51 10.46 -14.72
CA GLY A 369 12.30 10.21 -13.96
C GLY A 369 11.78 8.79 -14.05
N LEU A 370 12.63 7.82 -14.43
CA LEU A 370 12.31 6.40 -14.66
C LEU A 370 13.12 5.51 -13.72
N ALA A 371 12.49 4.51 -13.12
CA ALA A 371 13.19 3.53 -12.29
C ALA A 371 12.61 2.13 -12.40
N ALA A 372 13.44 1.12 -12.13
CA ALA A 372 12.99 -0.22 -11.75
C ALA A 372 12.97 -0.35 -10.23
N HIS A 373 12.08 -1.21 -9.68
CA HIS A 373 12.06 -1.55 -8.27
C HIS A 373 11.71 -3.03 -8.07
N HIS A 374 12.68 -3.82 -7.61
CA HIS A 374 12.49 -5.26 -7.38
C HIS A 374 13.51 -5.81 -6.36
N ALA A 375 13.25 -7.01 -5.86
CA ALA A 375 14.06 -7.65 -4.82
C ALA A 375 15.52 -7.98 -5.23
N GLY A 376 15.86 -7.93 -6.54
CA GLY A 376 17.21 -8.16 -7.04
C GLY A 376 18.12 -6.93 -7.01
N MET A 377 17.59 -5.75 -6.66
CA MET A 377 18.39 -4.52 -6.56
C MET A 377 19.11 -4.44 -5.23
N LEU A 378 20.23 -3.70 -5.20
CA LEU A 378 20.91 -3.35 -3.96
C LEU A 378 19.96 -2.56 -3.04
N PRO A 379 19.99 -2.79 -1.72
CA PRO A 379 19.16 -2.04 -0.77
C PRO A 379 19.30 -0.52 -0.94
N ALA A 380 20.51 0.01 -1.02
CA ALA A 380 20.77 1.44 -1.22
C ALA A 380 20.12 1.99 -2.51
N PHE A 381 20.10 1.22 -3.59
CA PHE A 381 19.44 1.64 -4.83
C PHE A 381 17.92 1.68 -4.70
N LYS A 382 17.33 0.73 -3.98
CA LYS A 382 15.88 0.72 -3.69
C LYS A 382 15.47 1.93 -2.85
N GLU A 383 16.20 2.19 -1.78
CA GLU A 383 15.94 3.33 -0.89
C GLU A 383 16.00 4.67 -1.64
N VAL A 384 16.97 4.85 -2.53
CA VAL A 384 17.06 6.03 -3.39
C VAL A 384 15.85 6.15 -4.33
N VAL A 385 15.44 5.04 -4.97
CA VAL A 385 14.25 5.04 -5.85
C VAL A 385 13.00 5.41 -5.05
N GLU A 386 12.83 4.86 -3.88
CA GLU A 386 11.71 5.12 -2.98
C GLU A 386 11.68 6.60 -2.55
N GLU A 387 12.81 7.17 -2.13
CA GLU A 387 12.94 8.57 -1.74
C GLU A 387 12.61 9.51 -2.92
N LEU A 388 13.21 9.27 -4.09
CA LEU A 388 12.97 10.09 -5.28
C LEU A 388 11.53 10.01 -5.77
N PHE A 389 10.88 8.84 -5.64
CA PHE A 389 9.48 8.67 -6.01
C PHE A 389 8.54 9.44 -5.07
N VAL A 390 8.77 9.36 -3.77
CA VAL A 390 8.00 10.11 -2.76
C VAL A 390 8.15 11.62 -2.98
N ARG A 391 9.34 12.09 -3.36
CA ARG A 391 9.59 13.50 -3.73
C ARG A 391 8.99 13.90 -5.08
N GLY A 392 8.46 12.95 -5.86
CA GLY A 392 7.90 13.19 -7.19
C GLY A 392 8.92 13.44 -8.28
N LEU A 393 10.20 13.16 -8.02
CA LEU A 393 11.32 13.30 -8.97
C LEU A 393 11.40 12.09 -9.92
N VAL A 394 11.24 10.88 -9.41
CA VAL A 394 10.96 9.70 -10.23
C VAL A 394 9.45 9.63 -10.44
N LYS A 395 9.02 9.60 -11.71
CA LYS A 395 7.62 9.73 -12.11
C LYS A 395 7.01 8.43 -12.63
N ALA A 396 7.83 7.47 -13.06
CA ALA A 396 7.38 6.15 -13.45
C ALA A 396 8.30 5.05 -12.90
N VAL A 397 7.74 4.11 -12.15
CA VAL A 397 8.45 2.98 -11.55
C VAL A 397 7.92 1.68 -12.13
N PHE A 398 8.79 0.86 -12.72
CA PHE A 398 8.48 -0.51 -13.13
C PHE A 398 8.83 -1.47 -11.99
N ALA A 399 7.82 -2.15 -11.44
CA ALA A 399 7.98 -2.91 -10.22
C ALA A 399 7.50 -4.35 -10.30
N THR A 400 8.04 -5.18 -9.41
CA THR A 400 7.48 -6.49 -9.10
C THR A 400 6.49 -6.37 -7.93
N GLU A 401 5.71 -7.42 -7.66
CA GLU A 401 4.69 -7.45 -6.59
C GLU A 401 5.25 -7.10 -5.20
N THR A 402 6.56 -7.31 -4.98
CA THR A 402 7.21 -6.99 -3.69
C THR A 402 7.06 -5.52 -3.29
N LEU A 403 6.89 -4.61 -4.25
CA LEU A 403 6.59 -3.20 -3.98
C LEU A 403 5.19 -3.03 -3.36
N ALA A 404 4.22 -3.86 -3.74
CA ALA A 404 2.87 -3.81 -3.18
C ALA A 404 2.81 -4.24 -1.72
N LEU A 405 3.79 -5.02 -1.29
CA LEU A 405 3.88 -5.58 0.05
C LEU A 405 4.42 -4.55 1.05
N GLY A 406 3.70 -3.43 1.21
CA GLY A 406 3.85 -2.56 2.36
C GLY A 406 4.84 -1.40 2.25
N ILE A 407 5.62 -1.26 1.19
CA ILE A 407 6.46 -0.07 0.99
C ILE A 407 5.55 1.15 0.77
N ASN A 408 5.78 2.23 1.51
CA ASN A 408 4.98 3.45 1.41
C ASN A 408 5.37 4.27 0.16
N MET A 409 5.00 3.77 -1.00
CA MET A 409 5.14 4.45 -2.29
C MET A 409 3.76 4.61 -2.93
N PRO A 410 2.94 5.54 -2.47
CA PRO A 410 1.64 5.79 -3.09
C PRO A 410 1.83 6.54 -4.40
N ALA A 411 1.15 6.10 -5.44
CA ALA A 411 1.17 6.68 -6.77
C ALA A 411 -0.17 7.35 -7.10
N ARG A 412 -0.22 8.22 -8.08
CA ARG A 412 -1.49 8.69 -8.64
C ARG A 412 -2.16 7.59 -9.47
N CYS A 413 -1.34 6.85 -10.22
CA CYS A 413 -1.81 5.78 -11.09
C CYS A 413 -1.04 4.48 -10.84
N VAL A 414 -1.73 3.36 -10.92
CA VAL A 414 -1.15 2.01 -10.96
C VAL A 414 -1.52 1.34 -12.27
N VAL A 415 -0.53 0.75 -12.94
CA VAL A 415 -0.74 0.00 -14.18
C VAL A 415 -0.40 -1.47 -13.94
N LEU A 416 -1.30 -2.38 -14.30
CA LEU A 416 -1.06 -3.83 -14.32
C LEU A 416 -0.83 -4.25 -15.76
N GLU A 417 0.40 -4.67 -16.09
CA GLU A 417 0.76 -5.13 -17.44
C GLU A 417 0.10 -6.47 -17.77
N ARG A 418 -0.07 -7.32 -16.74
CA ARG A 418 -0.73 -8.62 -16.82
C ARG A 418 -1.48 -8.91 -15.53
N LEU A 419 -2.42 -9.84 -15.56
CA LEU A 419 -3.12 -10.36 -14.38
C LEU A 419 -2.66 -11.76 -13.99
N VAL A 420 -1.52 -12.19 -14.50
CA VAL A 420 -0.91 -13.50 -14.24
C VAL A 420 0.49 -13.30 -13.70
N LYS A 421 0.81 -14.00 -12.61
CA LYS A 421 2.13 -13.98 -11.96
C LYS A 421 2.71 -15.39 -11.79
N PHE A 422 4.01 -15.49 -11.58
CA PHE A 422 4.67 -16.74 -11.25
C PHE A 422 4.77 -16.89 -9.72
N ASN A 423 4.17 -17.94 -9.16
CA ASN A 423 4.13 -18.20 -7.71
C ASN A 423 5.31 -19.02 -7.16
N GLY A 424 6.33 -19.28 -8.00
CA GLY A 424 7.45 -20.17 -7.70
C GLY A 424 7.34 -21.54 -8.36
N GLU A 425 6.14 -21.99 -8.67
CA GLU A 425 5.85 -23.30 -9.28
C GLU A 425 5.18 -23.18 -10.65
N ALA A 426 4.20 -22.29 -10.76
CA ALA A 426 3.37 -22.11 -11.95
C ALA A 426 2.97 -20.65 -12.18
N HIS A 427 2.50 -20.37 -13.39
CA HIS A 427 1.79 -19.12 -13.67
C HIS A 427 0.35 -19.22 -13.16
N VAL A 428 -0.05 -18.30 -12.27
CA VAL A 428 -1.38 -18.25 -11.65
C VAL A 428 -1.99 -16.87 -11.84
N ASP A 429 -3.30 -16.81 -11.93
CA ASP A 429 -4.04 -15.56 -11.98
C ASP A 429 -3.94 -14.81 -10.65
N LEU A 430 -3.99 -13.47 -10.71
CA LEU A 430 -4.09 -12.65 -9.52
C LEU A 430 -5.42 -12.90 -8.81
N THR A 431 -5.35 -13.08 -7.51
CA THR A 431 -6.54 -13.11 -6.66
C THR A 431 -7.14 -11.70 -6.49
N PRO A 432 -8.43 -11.58 -6.14
CA PRO A 432 -9.04 -10.28 -5.82
C PRO A 432 -8.31 -9.50 -4.73
N GLY A 433 -7.78 -10.20 -3.72
CA GLY A 433 -6.98 -9.60 -2.65
C GLY A 433 -5.69 -8.97 -3.17
N GLU A 434 -4.95 -9.69 -3.99
CA GLU A 434 -3.71 -9.19 -4.63
C GLU A 434 -4.01 -8.02 -5.57
N TYR A 435 -5.05 -8.13 -6.38
CA TYR A 435 -5.49 -7.03 -7.24
C TYR A 435 -5.80 -5.76 -6.42
N THR A 436 -6.56 -5.90 -5.35
CA THR A 436 -6.89 -4.79 -4.44
C THR A 436 -5.65 -4.20 -3.77
N GLN A 437 -4.71 -5.04 -3.37
CA GLN A 437 -3.45 -4.62 -2.74
C GLN A 437 -2.55 -3.83 -3.70
N LEU A 438 -2.43 -4.30 -4.96
CA LEU A 438 -1.68 -3.63 -6.01
C LEU A 438 -2.33 -2.28 -6.38
N THR A 439 -3.62 -2.30 -6.71
CA THR A 439 -4.36 -1.10 -7.12
C THR A 439 -4.64 -0.15 -5.96
N GLY A 440 -4.59 -0.66 -4.73
CA GLY A 440 -4.68 0.11 -3.49
C GLY A 440 -3.61 1.20 -3.34
N ARG A 441 -2.51 1.08 -4.06
CA ARG A 441 -1.43 2.08 -4.11
C ARG A 441 -1.78 3.34 -4.90
N ALA A 442 -2.84 3.30 -5.71
CA ALA A 442 -3.26 4.45 -6.50
C ALA A 442 -4.05 5.45 -5.64
N GLY A 443 -3.80 6.74 -5.80
CA GLY A 443 -4.44 7.83 -5.07
C GLY A 443 -3.72 8.18 -3.76
N ARG A 444 -2.98 9.30 -3.77
CA ARG A 444 -2.21 9.79 -2.62
C ARG A 444 -3.12 10.64 -1.72
N ARG A 445 -3.33 10.20 -0.49
CA ARG A 445 -4.14 10.92 0.50
C ARG A 445 -3.57 12.33 0.74
N GLY A 446 -4.45 13.35 0.71
CA GLY A 446 -4.07 14.75 0.90
C GLY A 446 -3.41 15.42 -0.32
N ILE A 447 -3.13 14.68 -1.39
CA ILE A 447 -2.50 15.19 -2.62
C ILE A 447 -3.43 15.01 -3.83
N ASP A 448 -3.92 13.79 -4.04
CA ASP A 448 -4.76 13.47 -5.21
C ASP A 448 -6.24 13.51 -4.83
N VAL A 449 -7.06 14.03 -5.73
CA VAL A 449 -8.53 14.02 -5.62
C VAL A 449 -9.06 12.63 -5.96
N GLU A 450 -8.37 11.92 -6.86
CA GLU A 450 -8.72 10.59 -7.35
C GLU A 450 -7.46 9.81 -7.70
N GLY A 451 -7.53 8.47 -7.59
CA GLY A 451 -6.51 7.52 -8.02
C GLY A 451 -7.00 6.71 -9.22
N HIS A 452 -6.07 6.17 -10.00
CA HIS A 452 -6.37 5.46 -11.23
C HIS A 452 -5.69 4.10 -11.25
N ALA A 453 -6.44 3.04 -11.57
CA ALA A 453 -5.92 1.72 -11.84
C ALA A 453 -6.16 1.37 -13.31
N VAL A 454 -5.11 1.02 -14.03
CA VAL A 454 -5.14 0.72 -15.46
C VAL A 454 -4.69 -0.72 -15.68
N VAL A 455 -5.50 -1.53 -16.33
CA VAL A 455 -5.12 -2.87 -16.78
C VAL A 455 -4.86 -2.85 -18.28
N ILE A 456 -3.69 -3.33 -18.70
CA ILE A 456 -3.37 -3.44 -20.13
C ILE A 456 -4.10 -4.66 -20.71
N TRP A 457 -4.93 -4.39 -21.72
CA TRP A 457 -5.69 -5.44 -22.37
C TRP A 457 -4.82 -6.31 -23.29
N ALA A 458 -5.11 -7.60 -23.29
CA ALA A 458 -4.58 -8.59 -24.20
C ALA A 458 -5.72 -9.49 -24.72
N PRO A 459 -5.58 -10.13 -25.90
CA PRO A 459 -6.65 -10.92 -26.52
C PRO A 459 -7.23 -12.02 -25.62
N GLU A 460 -6.42 -12.61 -24.75
CA GLU A 460 -6.81 -13.63 -23.78
C GLU A 460 -7.50 -13.09 -22.52
N LEU A 461 -7.53 -11.77 -22.33
CA LEU A 461 -8.10 -11.16 -21.14
C LEU A 461 -9.53 -10.67 -21.40
N ASP A 462 -10.51 -11.33 -20.79
CA ASP A 462 -11.89 -10.86 -20.81
C ASP A 462 -12.05 -9.64 -19.86
N PRO A 463 -12.57 -8.50 -20.34
CA PRO A 463 -12.87 -7.35 -19.49
C PRO A 463 -13.78 -7.66 -18.29
N ARG A 464 -14.64 -8.67 -18.38
CA ARG A 464 -15.50 -9.10 -17.28
C ARG A 464 -14.70 -9.75 -16.13
N HIS A 465 -13.62 -10.46 -16.47
CA HIS A 465 -12.71 -10.98 -15.45
C HIS A 465 -12.07 -9.85 -14.64
N VAL A 466 -11.62 -8.80 -15.33
CA VAL A 466 -11.10 -7.58 -14.69
C VAL A 466 -12.15 -6.91 -13.81
N ALA A 467 -13.39 -6.82 -14.29
CA ALA A 467 -14.50 -6.26 -13.52
C ALA A 467 -14.77 -7.06 -12.24
N GLY A 468 -14.71 -8.39 -12.31
CA GLY A 468 -14.81 -9.25 -11.14
C GLY A 468 -13.73 -8.99 -10.09
N LEU A 469 -12.48 -8.85 -10.51
CA LEU A 469 -11.37 -8.50 -9.61
C LEU A 469 -11.52 -7.10 -9.00
N ALA A 470 -11.88 -6.12 -9.83
CA ALA A 470 -11.99 -4.71 -9.44
C ALA A 470 -13.17 -4.42 -8.50
N SER A 471 -14.25 -5.21 -8.59
CA SER A 471 -15.45 -5.01 -7.77
C SER A 471 -15.43 -5.79 -6.47
N THR A 472 -14.54 -6.78 -6.34
CA THR A 472 -14.37 -7.56 -5.11
C THR A 472 -13.56 -6.73 -4.12
N ARG A 473 -14.27 -6.06 -3.18
CA ARG A 473 -13.66 -5.16 -2.20
C ARG A 473 -13.06 -5.88 -0.99
N THR A 474 -13.48 -7.11 -0.76
CA THR A 474 -13.11 -7.91 0.40
C THR A 474 -12.76 -9.34 0.00
N TYR A 475 -11.90 -9.99 0.75
CA TYR A 475 -11.52 -11.39 0.57
C TYR A 475 -11.49 -12.10 1.93
N PRO A 476 -11.81 -13.43 1.99
CA PRO A 476 -11.84 -14.13 3.26
C PRO A 476 -10.42 -14.38 3.79
N LEU A 477 -10.23 -14.20 5.09
CA LEU A 477 -9.11 -14.76 5.82
C LEU A 477 -9.37 -16.24 6.04
N ARG A 478 -8.40 -17.10 5.77
CA ARG A 478 -8.46 -18.53 6.02
C ARG A 478 -7.22 -18.95 6.78
N SER A 479 -7.43 -19.80 7.77
CA SER A 479 -6.32 -20.45 8.49
C SER A 479 -5.43 -21.23 7.53
N SER A 480 -4.13 -21.22 7.83
CA SER A 480 -3.11 -21.99 7.10
C SER A 480 -2.81 -23.34 7.77
N PHE A 481 -3.44 -23.63 8.93
CA PHE A 481 -3.40 -24.92 9.61
C PHE A 481 -4.37 -25.92 9.03
#